data_6a778a19fb1d9cf68a4543c92eacf810
#
_entry.id   6a778a19fb1d9cf68a4543c92eacf810
#
_cell.length_a   1.000
_cell.length_b   1.000
_cell.length_c   1.000
_cell.angle_alpha   90.00
_cell.angle_beta   90.00
_cell.angle_gamma   90.00
#
_symmetry.space_group_name_H-M   'P 1'
#
loop_
_entity.id
_entity.type
_entity.pdbx_description
1 polymer ?
#
loop_
_entity_poly.entity_id
_entity_poly.type
_entity_poly.pdbx_seq_one_letter_code
_entity_poly.pdbx_strand_id
1 'polypeptide(L)'
;MSAMTDAVALDAPHPLPSDRFESAGTLALFGIAGALQFSIAAAQILLTIALVCWVALLVVRHERVEAPAFFWPLLVYAGTTIVSAAFSIDPVTSLIDCKQLVLFLIVPLTYRLASGNRGVTLVTVVISCAAASAAFGIIQYGILHYDQLSQRPRGTLGHYMTYSGLLMLVIGVALARLLFLTWGRVWALLVMPALVVAVALTSTRSAFVGVCAGAALLFALKDFRLFAIIPVIAAIFFALAPRLVTQRFVSMFDSKDPTRLDRVAMLREGGRMVAAHPLTGVGPNMVQRRYGEYRGSDAVNTVNPHLHNNPVQIAAERGLPALAVWLWFLVSLVRDLVKRFRVGPNRFLAAAALGTVAALLMAGLFEYNFGDSEVLMLFLMLVTLPAAADRVPAPAA
;
A
#
# COMPACT_ATOMS: atom_id res chain seq x y z
N MET A 1 -43.23 -10.86 56.37
CA MET A 1 -43.46 -11.41 55.03
C MET A 1 -42.47 -10.74 54.10
N SER A 2 -41.33 -11.35 53.88
CA SER A 2 -40.27 -10.87 53.01
C SER A 2 -40.38 -11.64 51.68
N ALA A 3 -40.71 -10.96 50.61
CA ALA A 3 -40.69 -11.55 49.30
C ALA A 3 -39.27 -11.41 48.73
N MET A 4 -38.57 -12.53 48.70
CA MET A 4 -37.33 -12.67 47.91
C MET A 4 -37.69 -12.59 46.43
N THR A 5 -37.30 -11.53 45.76
CA THR A 5 -37.24 -11.44 44.31
C THR A 5 -35.99 -12.15 43.83
N ASP A 6 -36.13 -13.40 43.41
CA ASP A 6 -35.13 -14.11 42.62
C ASP A 6 -34.96 -13.39 41.28
N ALA A 7 -33.87 -12.60 41.18
CA ALA A 7 -33.41 -12.08 39.89
C ALA A 7 -32.84 -13.25 39.08
N VAL A 8 -33.63 -13.76 38.13
CA VAL A 8 -33.15 -14.67 37.11
C VAL A 8 -32.07 -13.92 36.31
N ALA A 9 -30.82 -14.27 36.54
CA ALA A 9 -29.73 -13.86 35.67
C ALA A 9 -30.01 -14.45 34.29
N LEU A 10 -30.45 -13.60 33.38
CA LEU A 10 -30.56 -13.94 31.95
C LEU A 10 -29.11 -14.22 31.48
N ASP A 11 -28.79 -15.51 31.34
CA ASP A 11 -27.55 -15.94 30.70
C ASP A 11 -27.48 -15.25 29.34
N ALA A 12 -26.47 -14.41 29.15
CA ALA A 12 -26.22 -13.80 27.85
C ALA A 12 -26.02 -14.94 26.83
N PRO A 13 -26.71 -14.89 25.70
CA PRO A 13 -26.65 -15.99 24.73
C PRO A 13 -25.20 -16.22 24.33
N HIS A 14 -24.73 -17.46 24.44
CA HIS A 14 -23.39 -17.84 24.00
C HIS A 14 -23.25 -17.49 22.51
N PRO A 15 -22.20 -16.74 22.12
CA PRO A 15 -22.02 -16.35 20.72
C PRO A 15 -21.96 -17.60 19.83
N LEU A 16 -22.70 -17.58 18.73
CA LEU A 16 -22.69 -18.65 17.75
C LEU A 16 -21.28 -18.88 17.22
N PRO A 17 -20.89 -20.11 16.83
CA PRO A 17 -19.58 -20.37 16.26
C PRO A 17 -19.19 -19.45 15.10
N SER A 18 -20.17 -19.08 14.27
CA SER A 18 -20.02 -18.13 13.18
C SER A 18 -19.61 -16.73 13.64
N ASP A 19 -20.08 -16.28 14.82
CA ASP A 19 -19.72 -14.97 15.38
C ASP A 19 -18.26 -14.94 15.86
N ARG A 20 -17.78 -16.10 16.36
CA ARG A 20 -16.38 -16.27 16.76
C ARG A 20 -15.45 -16.17 15.54
N PHE A 21 -15.78 -16.79 14.41
CA PHE A 21 -15.00 -16.69 13.19
C PHE A 21 -15.00 -15.25 12.64
N GLU A 22 -16.13 -14.56 12.68
CA GLU A 22 -16.21 -13.15 12.26
C GLU A 22 -15.36 -12.25 13.16
N SER A 23 -15.43 -12.43 14.48
CA SER A 23 -14.64 -11.67 15.44
C SER A 23 -13.13 -11.95 15.30
N ALA A 24 -12.74 -13.21 15.19
CA ALA A 24 -11.35 -13.61 15.00
C ALA A 24 -10.78 -13.11 13.68
N GLY A 25 -11.53 -13.24 12.58
CA GLY A 25 -11.14 -12.72 11.27
C GLY A 25 -11.00 -11.19 11.26
N THR A 26 -11.92 -10.48 11.93
CA THR A 26 -11.84 -9.03 12.10
C THR A 26 -10.62 -8.63 12.91
N LEU A 27 -10.35 -9.27 14.05
CA LEU A 27 -9.14 -9.02 14.84
C LEU A 27 -7.87 -9.29 14.05
N ALA A 28 -7.83 -10.38 13.29
CA ALA A 28 -6.71 -10.69 12.42
C ALA A 28 -6.51 -9.61 11.34
N LEU A 29 -7.59 -9.08 10.73
CA LEU A 29 -7.51 -7.97 9.77
C LEU A 29 -6.92 -6.70 10.41
N PHE A 30 -7.36 -6.35 11.62
CA PHE A 30 -6.79 -5.23 12.37
C PHE A 30 -5.32 -5.48 12.74
N GLY A 31 -5.02 -6.73 13.10
CA GLY A 31 -3.64 -7.18 13.33
C GLY A 31 -2.75 -7.05 12.10
N ILE A 32 -3.25 -7.40 10.90
CA ILE A 32 -2.52 -7.19 9.63
C ILE A 32 -2.20 -5.71 9.45
N ALA A 33 -3.18 -4.82 9.63
CA ALA A 33 -3.02 -3.39 9.48
C ALA A 33 -1.90 -2.82 10.38
N GLY A 34 -1.80 -3.32 11.61
CA GLY A 34 -0.72 -2.96 12.54
C GLY A 34 0.60 -3.63 12.20
N ALA A 35 0.60 -4.95 11.96
CA ALA A 35 1.79 -5.75 11.72
C ALA A 35 2.57 -5.31 10.48
N LEU A 36 1.91 -4.82 9.43
CA LEU A 36 2.55 -4.31 8.21
C LEU A 36 3.56 -3.19 8.50
N GLN A 37 3.41 -2.45 9.60
CA GLN A 37 4.33 -1.39 9.99
C GLN A 37 5.61 -1.93 10.65
N PHE A 38 5.65 -3.23 11.02
CA PHE A 38 6.72 -3.81 11.83
C PHE A 38 7.29 -5.12 11.27
N SER A 39 6.47 -6.00 10.69
CA SER A 39 6.89 -7.34 10.27
C SER A 39 5.96 -7.93 9.21
N ILE A 40 6.52 -8.21 8.03
CA ILE A 40 5.80 -8.91 6.96
C ILE A 40 5.41 -10.33 7.37
N ALA A 41 6.28 -11.03 8.11
CA ALA A 41 5.99 -12.40 8.55
C ALA A 41 4.76 -12.44 9.49
N ALA A 42 4.68 -11.51 10.45
CA ALA A 42 3.51 -11.38 11.31
C ALA A 42 2.24 -11.03 10.50
N ALA A 43 2.35 -10.12 9.52
CA ALA A 43 1.23 -9.76 8.67
C ALA A 43 0.74 -10.96 7.81
N GLN A 44 1.65 -11.78 7.27
CA GLN A 44 1.30 -12.97 6.49
C GLN A 44 0.67 -14.08 7.32
N ILE A 45 1.14 -14.29 8.56
CA ILE A 45 0.51 -15.23 9.51
C ILE A 45 -0.92 -14.78 9.81
N LEU A 46 -1.11 -13.49 10.12
CA LEU A 46 -2.44 -12.94 10.39
C LEU A 46 -3.34 -12.96 9.15
N LEU A 47 -2.77 -12.76 7.94
CA LEU A 47 -3.52 -12.92 6.69
C LEU A 47 -4.02 -14.35 6.53
N THR A 48 -3.18 -15.34 6.81
CA THR A 48 -3.57 -16.76 6.78
C THR A 48 -4.70 -17.04 7.76
N ILE A 49 -4.60 -16.56 9.00
CA ILE A 49 -5.67 -16.70 10.01
C ILE A 49 -6.98 -16.05 9.53
N ALA A 50 -6.89 -14.82 9.02
CA ALA A 50 -8.06 -14.10 8.52
C ALA A 50 -8.71 -14.81 7.33
N LEU A 51 -7.91 -15.38 6.41
CA LEU A 51 -8.41 -16.17 5.27
C LEU A 51 -9.10 -17.46 5.74
N VAL A 52 -8.53 -18.18 6.71
CA VAL A 52 -9.17 -19.38 7.30
C VAL A 52 -10.50 -19.01 7.93
N CYS A 53 -10.56 -17.95 8.73
CA CYS A 53 -11.82 -17.47 9.33
C CYS A 53 -12.83 -17.06 8.26
N TRP A 54 -12.42 -16.39 7.21
CA TRP A 54 -13.29 -16.00 6.09
C TRP A 54 -13.83 -17.20 5.33
N VAL A 55 -12.98 -18.18 5.02
CA VAL A 55 -13.43 -19.44 4.38
C VAL A 55 -14.41 -20.18 5.28
N ALA A 56 -14.16 -20.24 6.60
CA ALA A 56 -15.11 -20.83 7.56
C ALA A 56 -16.48 -20.11 7.53
N LEU A 57 -16.50 -18.77 7.43
CA LEU A 57 -17.76 -18.00 7.28
C LEU A 57 -18.48 -18.33 5.98
N LEU A 58 -17.76 -18.44 4.85
CA LEU A 58 -18.35 -18.82 3.56
C LEU A 58 -19.04 -20.18 3.64
N VAL A 59 -18.40 -21.16 4.35
CA VAL A 59 -18.94 -22.51 4.48
C VAL A 59 -20.10 -22.56 5.50
N VAL A 60 -19.91 -22.00 6.70
CA VAL A 60 -20.89 -22.13 7.81
C VAL A 60 -22.14 -21.28 7.57
N ARG A 61 -21.97 -20.07 7.01
CA ARG A 61 -23.12 -19.16 6.72
C ARG A 61 -23.60 -19.25 5.28
N HIS A 62 -23.01 -20.12 4.44
CA HIS A 62 -23.30 -20.20 3.01
C HIS A 62 -23.22 -18.85 2.29
N GLU A 63 -22.30 -17.98 2.77
CA GLU A 63 -22.09 -16.66 2.16
C GLU A 63 -21.51 -16.80 0.75
N ARG A 64 -21.83 -15.85 -0.12
CA ARG A 64 -21.17 -15.74 -1.43
C ARG A 64 -19.90 -14.89 -1.32
N VAL A 65 -18.93 -15.18 -2.18
CA VAL A 65 -17.76 -14.32 -2.30
C VAL A 65 -18.18 -13.01 -2.95
N GLU A 66 -18.09 -11.93 -2.18
CA GLU A 66 -18.36 -10.57 -2.62
C GLU A 66 -17.08 -9.75 -2.62
N ALA A 67 -16.92 -8.93 -3.65
CA ALA A 67 -15.79 -8.03 -3.79
C ALA A 67 -16.18 -6.78 -4.60
N PRO A 68 -15.49 -5.65 -4.44
CA PRO A 68 -15.73 -4.48 -5.25
C PRO A 68 -15.35 -4.73 -6.72
N ALA A 69 -15.99 -3.98 -7.64
CA ALA A 69 -15.85 -4.20 -9.08
C ALA A 69 -14.40 -4.21 -9.61
N PHE A 70 -13.51 -3.43 -9.01
CA PHE A 70 -12.11 -3.38 -9.40
C PHE A 70 -11.32 -4.66 -9.05
N PHE A 71 -11.88 -5.56 -8.24
CA PHE A 71 -11.24 -6.82 -7.90
C PHE A 71 -11.16 -7.78 -9.11
N TRP A 72 -12.16 -7.74 -10.00
CA TRP A 72 -12.19 -8.64 -11.16
C TRP A 72 -11.03 -8.37 -12.14
N PRO A 73 -10.75 -7.11 -12.57
CA PRO A 73 -9.54 -6.83 -13.32
C PRO A 73 -8.25 -7.26 -12.60
N LEU A 74 -8.18 -7.14 -11.27
CA LEU A 74 -7.03 -7.60 -10.49
C LEU A 74 -6.87 -9.13 -10.55
N LEU A 75 -7.96 -9.89 -10.55
CA LEU A 75 -7.93 -11.34 -10.76
C LEU A 75 -7.49 -11.72 -12.18
N VAL A 76 -7.96 -10.97 -13.20
CA VAL A 76 -7.49 -11.18 -14.57
C VAL A 76 -5.98 -10.90 -14.67
N TYR A 77 -5.48 -9.87 -13.98
CA TYR A 77 -4.04 -9.61 -13.89
C TYR A 77 -3.28 -10.78 -13.22
N ALA A 78 -3.85 -11.39 -12.18
CA ALA A 78 -3.28 -12.60 -11.58
C ALA A 78 -3.22 -13.75 -12.60
N GLY A 79 -4.29 -13.96 -13.37
CA GLY A 79 -4.33 -14.96 -14.44
C GLY A 79 -3.27 -14.72 -15.52
N THR A 80 -3.13 -13.48 -16.01
CA THR A 80 -2.08 -13.12 -16.97
C THR A 80 -0.67 -13.31 -16.40
N THR A 81 -0.47 -13.07 -15.10
CA THR A 81 0.81 -13.31 -14.42
C THR A 81 1.14 -14.81 -14.38
N ILE A 82 0.16 -15.68 -14.09
CA ILE A 82 0.37 -17.15 -14.11
C ILE A 82 0.68 -17.63 -15.51
N VAL A 83 -0.02 -17.12 -16.53
CA VAL A 83 0.29 -17.44 -17.94
C VAL A 83 1.72 -17.02 -18.27
N SER A 84 2.12 -15.79 -17.93
CA SER A 84 3.50 -15.32 -18.12
C SER A 84 4.52 -16.22 -17.41
N ALA A 85 4.23 -16.66 -16.18
CA ALA A 85 5.11 -17.56 -15.43
C ALA A 85 5.27 -18.93 -16.12
N ALA A 86 4.20 -19.47 -16.71
CA ALA A 86 4.25 -20.75 -17.44
C ALA A 86 5.09 -20.65 -18.72
N PHE A 87 5.13 -19.49 -19.37
CA PHE A 87 5.95 -19.21 -20.56
C PHE A 87 7.29 -18.52 -20.25
N SER A 88 7.64 -18.40 -18.96
CA SER A 88 8.91 -17.83 -18.51
C SER A 88 10.10 -18.69 -18.94
N ILE A 89 11.27 -18.08 -18.99
CA ILE A 89 12.55 -18.75 -19.22
C ILE A 89 12.88 -19.75 -18.10
N ASP A 90 12.49 -19.47 -16.88
CA ASP A 90 12.51 -20.40 -15.74
C ASP A 90 11.10 -20.46 -15.12
N PRO A 91 10.22 -21.35 -15.64
CA PRO A 91 8.84 -21.44 -15.18
C PRO A 91 8.72 -21.79 -13.68
N VAL A 92 9.62 -22.63 -13.17
CA VAL A 92 9.58 -23.05 -11.76
C VAL A 92 9.80 -21.86 -10.83
N THR A 93 10.84 -21.07 -11.06
CA THR A 93 11.10 -19.86 -10.27
C THR A 93 9.97 -18.84 -10.39
N SER A 94 9.46 -18.63 -11.62
CA SER A 94 8.37 -17.67 -11.85
C SER A 94 7.05 -18.12 -11.23
N LEU A 95 6.73 -19.42 -11.24
CA LEU A 95 5.54 -19.95 -10.56
C LEU A 95 5.65 -19.85 -9.03
N ILE A 96 6.86 -20.05 -8.47
CA ILE A 96 7.08 -19.84 -7.03
C ILE A 96 6.85 -18.37 -6.65
N ASP A 97 7.25 -17.44 -7.52
CA ASP A 97 7.01 -16.01 -7.30
C ASP A 97 5.51 -15.65 -7.33
N CYS A 98 4.69 -16.40 -8.08
CA CYS A 98 3.24 -16.23 -8.13
C CYS A 98 2.54 -16.45 -6.77
N LYS A 99 3.24 -16.97 -5.73
CA LYS A 99 2.71 -16.97 -4.35
C LYS A 99 2.28 -15.59 -3.87
N GLN A 100 2.89 -14.50 -4.38
CA GLN A 100 2.50 -13.14 -4.05
C GLN A 100 1.07 -12.79 -4.49
N LEU A 101 0.50 -13.48 -5.47
CA LEU A 101 -0.88 -13.26 -5.92
C LEU A 101 -1.92 -13.56 -4.83
N VAL A 102 -1.58 -14.37 -3.82
CA VAL A 102 -2.42 -14.62 -2.65
C VAL A 102 -2.70 -13.32 -1.88
N LEU A 103 -1.81 -12.33 -1.94
CA LEU A 103 -1.99 -11.03 -1.31
C LEU A 103 -3.23 -10.28 -1.86
N PHE A 104 -3.67 -10.57 -3.09
CA PHE A 104 -4.86 -9.96 -3.67
C PHE A 104 -6.15 -10.34 -2.92
N LEU A 105 -6.15 -11.47 -2.19
CA LEU A 105 -7.28 -11.89 -1.36
C LEU A 105 -7.52 -10.95 -0.18
N ILE A 106 -6.60 -10.03 0.13
CA ILE A 106 -6.84 -8.96 1.10
C ILE A 106 -8.02 -8.07 0.69
N VAL A 107 -8.34 -7.98 -0.62
CA VAL A 107 -9.45 -7.17 -1.14
C VAL A 107 -10.81 -7.73 -0.69
N PRO A 108 -11.23 -8.96 -1.06
CA PRO A 108 -12.51 -9.50 -0.59
C PRO A 108 -12.55 -9.67 0.93
N LEU A 109 -11.41 -9.98 1.56
CA LEU A 109 -11.30 -10.08 3.01
C LEU A 109 -11.61 -8.74 3.70
N THR A 110 -10.95 -7.65 3.26
CA THR A 110 -11.21 -6.29 3.76
C THR A 110 -12.63 -5.85 3.47
N TYR A 111 -13.14 -6.14 2.26
CA TYR A 111 -14.49 -5.80 1.85
C TYR A 111 -15.53 -6.44 2.77
N ARG A 112 -15.32 -7.70 3.19
CA ARG A 112 -16.24 -8.43 4.07
C ARG A 112 -16.10 -8.03 5.54
N LEU A 113 -14.88 -7.90 6.07
CA LEU A 113 -14.62 -7.77 7.50
C LEU A 113 -14.53 -6.32 7.99
N ALA A 114 -14.24 -5.34 7.11
CA ALA A 114 -14.12 -3.92 7.47
C ALA A 114 -15.40 -3.12 7.18
N SER A 115 -16.59 -3.77 7.17
CA SER A 115 -17.86 -3.12 6.89
C SER A 115 -18.24 -2.04 7.92
N GLY A 116 -18.98 -1.01 7.47
CA GLY A 116 -19.47 0.07 8.32
C GLY A 116 -18.34 0.86 9.00
N ASN A 117 -18.49 1.14 10.29
CA ASN A 117 -17.53 1.94 11.06
C ASN A 117 -16.17 1.26 11.29
N ARG A 118 -16.08 -0.07 11.08
CA ARG A 118 -14.81 -0.81 11.20
C ARG A 118 -13.74 -0.26 10.27
N GLY A 119 -14.11 0.23 9.07
CA GLY A 119 -13.18 0.85 8.12
C GLY A 119 -12.48 2.09 8.69
N VAL A 120 -13.21 2.96 9.40
CA VAL A 120 -12.62 4.16 10.02
C VAL A 120 -11.75 3.80 11.22
N THR A 121 -12.14 2.78 12.00
CA THR A 121 -11.33 2.27 13.11
C THR A 121 -10.02 1.66 12.59
N LEU A 122 -10.07 0.90 11.50
CA LEU A 122 -8.88 0.31 10.86
C LEU A 122 -7.90 1.40 10.40
N VAL A 123 -8.39 2.49 9.83
CA VAL A 123 -7.56 3.67 9.51
C VAL A 123 -6.87 4.22 10.77
N THR A 124 -7.56 4.26 11.91
CA THR A 124 -6.96 4.72 13.17
C THR A 124 -5.83 3.79 13.62
N VAL A 125 -6.02 2.47 13.51
CA VAL A 125 -4.97 1.48 13.81
C VAL A 125 -3.76 1.67 12.90
N VAL A 126 -3.97 1.79 11.58
CA VAL A 126 -2.89 2.03 10.61
C VAL A 126 -2.09 3.28 10.97
N ILE A 127 -2.75 4.41 11.23
CA ILE A 127 -2.08 5.67 11.58
C ILE A 127 -1.31 5.53 12.91
N SER A 128 -1.89 4.89 13.92
CA SER A 128 -1.26 4.75 15.25
C SER A 128 -0.03 3.83 15.20
N CYS A 129 -0.13 2.70 14.53
CA CYS A 129 1.01 1.77 14.35
C CYS A 129 2.13 2.40 13.51
N ALA A 130 1.77 3.14 12.46
CA ALA A 130 2.74 3.86 11.65
C ALA A 130 3.42 4.99 12.45
N ALA A 131 2.70 5.68 13.34
CA ALA A 131 3.29 6.68 14.23
C ALA A 131 4.33 6.06 15.18
N ALA A 132 4.05 4.89 15.74
CA ALA A 132 5.02 4.16 16.56
C ALA A 132 6.24 3.71 15.74
N SER A 133 6.02 3.18 14.53
CA SER A 133 7.10 2.83 13.60
C SER A 133 7.91 4.06 13.18
N ALA A 134 7.26 5.22 12.95
CA ALA A 134 7.93 6.47 12.62
C ALA A 134 8.80 6.97 13.79
N ALA A 135 8.30 6.92 15.02
CA ALA A 135 9.07 7.27 16.22
C ALA A 135 10.33 6.40 16.34
N PHE A 136 10.22 5.09 16.09
CA PHE A 136 11.38 4.20 16.07
C PHE A 136 12.36 4.55 14.95
N GLY A 137 11.89 4.89 13.74
CA GLY A 137 12.76 5.34 12.65
C GLY A 137 13.50 6.65 12.96
N ILE A 138 12.88 7.57 13.71
CA ILE A 138 13.53 8.79 14.19
C ILE A 138 14.61 8.44 15.22
N ILE A 139 14.36 7.50 16.13
CA ILE A 139 15.37 6.97 17.07
C ILE A 139 16.53 6.32 16.32
N GLN A 140 16.24 5.53 15.26
CA GLN A 140 17.29 4.94 14.42
C GLN A 140 18.22 6.02 13.85
N TYR A 141 17.64 7.11 13.34
CA TYR A 141 18.44 8.20 12.78
C TYR A 141 19.25 8.94 13.85
N GLY A 142 18.59 9.40 14.91
CA GLY A 142 19.19 10.32 15.90
C GLY A 142 20.06 9.64 16.96
N ILE A 143 19.79 8.37 17.30
CA ILE A 143 20.47 7.65 18.40
C ILE A 143 21.30 6.48 17.88
N LEU A 144 20.77 5.73 16.89
CA LEU A 144 21.45 4.55 16.36
C LEU A 144 22.34 4.85 15.13
N HIS A 145 22.49 6.13 14.78
CA HIS A 145 23.35 6.61 13.69
C HIS A 145 23.02 6.03 12.30
N TYR A 146 21.72 5.86 11.98
CA TYR A 146 21.24 5.53 10.65
C TYR A 146 21.13 6.80 9.78
N ASP A 147 22.20 7.60 9.76
CA ASP A 147 22.26 8.93 9.17
C ASP A 147 23.11 9.00 7.89
N GLN A 148 23.42 7.83 7.30
CA GLN A 148 24.20 7.69 6.06
C GLN A 148 23.35 7.10 4.95
N LEU A 149 23.72 7.35 3.67
CA LEU A 149 23.01 6.79 2.51
C LEU A 149 23.10 5.25 2.43
N SER A 150 24.14 4.66 2.98
CA SER A 150 24.32 3.21 3.11
C SER A 150 23.51 2.60 4.24
N GLN A 151 23.15 3.39 5.27
CA GLN A 151 22.45 2.96 6.46
C GLN A 151 21.39 3.99 6.85
N ARG A 152 20.21 3.84 6.28
CA ARG A 152 19.06 4.73 6.47
C ARG A 152 18.01 4.13 7.38
N PRO A 153 17.15 4.95 8.05
CA PRO A 153 16.05 4.44 8.86
C PRO A 153 15.15 3.50 8.05
N ARG A 154 14.83 2.37 8.64
CA ARG A 154 13.99 1.32 8.04
C ARG A 154 12.92 0.77 8.98
N GLY A 155 12.78 1.39 10.17
CA GLY A 155 11.93 0.83 11.20
C GLY A 155 12.42 -0.54 11.64
N THR A 156 11.52 -1.47 11.83
CA THR A 156 11.82 -2.89 12.08
C THR A 156 11.74 -3.73 10.79
N LEU A 157 11.52 -3.08 9.64
CA LEU A 157 11.44 -3.72 8.33
C LEU A 157 12.84 -4.00 7.73
N GLY A 158 12.89 -4.87 6.74
CA GLY A 158 14.15 -5.26 6.10
C GLY A 158 14.81 -4.14 5.29
N HIS A 159 13.98 -3.24 4.70
CA HIS A 159 14.45 -2.24 3.73
C HIS A 159 13.83 -0.86 3.92
N TYR A 160 14.63 0.21 3.76
CA TYR A 160 14.17 1.59 3.92
C TYR A 160 13.16 2.03 2.83
N MET A 161 13.18 1.43 1.63
CA MET A 161 12.22 1.75 0.58
C MET A 161 10.82 1.23 0.93
N THR A 162 10.70 -0.01 1.42
CA THR A 162 9.47 -0.57 1.97
C THR A 162 8.92 0.30 3.09
N TYR A 163 9.79 0.63 4.05
CA TYR A 163 9.42 1.49 5.18
C TYR A 163 8.89 2.87 4.73
N SER A 164 9.61 3.55 3.84
CA SER A 164 9.17 4.84 3.31
C SER A 164 7.91 4.74 2.45
N GLY A 165 7.73 3.64 1.72
CA GLY A 165 6.52 3.36 0.94
C GLY A 165 5.28 3.21 1.81
N LEU A 166 5.38 2.48 2.93
CA LEU A 166 4.28 2.35 3.90
C LEU A 166 3.93 3.69 4.54
N LEU A 167 4.94 4.41 5.04
CA LEU A 167 4.72 5.73 5.67
C LEU A 167 4.13 6.75 4.67
N MET A 168 4.55 6.72 3.40
CA MET A 168 4.00 7.55 2.34
C MET A 168 2.49 7.34 2.19
N LEU A 169 2.02 6.10 2.17
CA LEU A 169 0.59 5.79 2.09
C LEU A 169 -0.15 6.29 3.34
N VAL A 170 0.44 6.09 4.53
CA VAL A 170 -0.17 6.50 5.80
C VAL A 170 -0.25 8.03 5.93
N ILE A 171 0.75 8.78 5.46
CA ILE A 171 0.70 10.25 5.41
C ILE A 171 -0.50 10.71 4.58
N GLY A 172 -0.75 10.11 3.42
CA GLY A 172 -1.93 10.41 2.60
C GLY A 172 -3.23 10.19 3.36
N VAL A 173 -3.34 9.06 4.06
CA VAL A 173 -4.54 8.72 4.87
C VAL A 173 -4.70 9.65 6.07
N ALA A 174 -3.62 9.98 6.78
CA ALA A 174 -3.65 10.92 7.92
C ALA A 174 -4.03 12.34 7.45
N LEU A 175 -3.49 12.79 6.32
CA LEU A 175 -3.84 14.08 5.71
C LEU A 175 -5.31 14.12 5.28
N ALA A 176 -5.82 13.05 4.65
CA ALA A 176 -7.24 12.95 4.32
C ALA A 176 -8.11 13.04 5.58
N ARG A 177 -7.70 12.41 6.70
CA ARG A 177 -8.39 12.53 7.98
C ARG A 177 -8.43 13.97 8.48
N LEU A 178 -7.34 14.71 8.39
CA LEU A 178 -7.27 16.12 8.76
C LEU A 178 -8.20 16.99 7.91
N LEU A 179 -8.31 16.71 6.62
CA LEU A 179 -9.05 17.54 5.68
C LEU A 179 -10.55 17.23 5.62
N PHE A 180 -10.94 15.96 5.77
CA PHE A 180 -12.30 15.50 5.45
C PHE A 180 -13.10 14.99 6.65
N LEU A 181 -12.47 14.78 7.83
CA LEU A 181 -13.18 14.47 9.08
C LEU A 181 -13.16 15.64 10.07
N THR A 182 -14.24 15.79 10.85
CA THR A 182 -14.31 16.76 11.95
C THR A 182 -13.81 16.16 13.27
N TRP A 183 -14.07 14.88 13.48
CA TRP A 183 -13.65 14.15 14.69
C TRP A 183 -12.36 13.36 14.48
N GLY A 184 -11.58 13.20 15.55
CA GLY A 184 -10.30 12.49 15.50
C GLY A 184 -9.18 13.22 14.75
N ARG A 185 -9.34 14.49 14.40
CA ARG A 185 -8.31 15.35 13.78
C ARG A 185 -7.09 15.54 14.66
N VAL A 186 -7.32 15.70 15.96
CA VAL A 186 -6.24 15.96 16.93
C VAL A 186 -5.18 14.86 16.89
N TRP A 187 -5.61 13.59 16.87
CA TRP A 187 -4.67 12.48 16.79
C TRP A 187 -3.86 12.50 15.48
N ALA A 188 -4.51 12.68 14.34
CA ALA A 188 -3.82 12.78 13.06
C ALA A 188 -2.85 13.99 13.03
N LEU A 189 -3.23 15.13 13.62
CA LEU A 189 -2.36 16.30 13.72
C LEU A 189 -1.13 16.04 14.58
N LEU A 190 -1.30 15.36 15.71
CA LEU A 190 -0.21 15.06 16.65
C LEU A 190 0.83 14.10 16.05
N VAL A 191 0.40 13.12 15.25
CA VAL A 191 1.30 12.12 14.70
C VAL A 191 1.90 12.53 13.35
N MET A 192 1.28 13.47 12.63
CA MET A 192 1.73 13.90 11.30
C MET A 192 3.20 14.37 11.27
N PRO A 193 3.71 15.17 12.22
CA PRO A 193 5.11 15.58 12.22
C PRO A 193 6.06 14.38 12.28
N ALA A 194 5.78 13.38 13.12
CA ALA A 194 6.61 12.19 13.22
C ALA A 194 6.63 11.38 11.92
N LEU A 195 5.48 11.21 11.26
CA LEU A 195 5.38 10.51 9.97
C LEU A 195 6.17 11.23 8.88
N VAL A 196 6.02 12.56 8.77
CA VAL A 196 6.72 13.37 7.75
C VAL A 196 8.22 13.37 7.99
N VAL A 197 8.66 13.56 9.25
CA VAL A 197 10.08 13.53 9.62
C VAL A 197 10.67 12.16 9.32
N ALA A 198 10.00 11.07 9.70
CA ALA A 198 10.50 9.72 9.45
C ALA A 198 10.68 9.44 7.95
N VAL A 199 9.71 9.82 7.09
CA VAL A 199 9.87 9.70 5.63
C VAL A 199 11.02 10.55 5.13
N ALA A 200 11.16 11.80 5.59
CA ALA A 200 12.25 12.67 5.19
C ALA A 200 13.63 12.05 5.51
N LEU A 201 13.79 11.50 6.71
CA LEU A 201 15.04 10.87 7.17
C LEU A 201 15.41 9.62 6.37
N THR A 202 14.45 8.91 5.75
CA THR A 202 14.78 7.80 4.83
C THR A 202 15.52 8.26 3.59
N SER A 203 15.46 9.55 3.24
CA SER A 203 16.05 10.13 2.02
C SER A 203 15.60 9.41 0.73
N THR A 204 14.37 8.86 0.72
CA THR A 204 13.82 8.10 -0.40
C THR A 204 13.07 9.02 -1.36
N ARG A 205 13.66 9.29 -2.53
CA ARG A 205 13.14 10.23 -3.53
C ARG A 205 11.74 9.86 -4.04
N SER A 206 11.49 8.58 -4.32
CA SER A 206 10.17 8.10 -4.78
C SER A 206 9.08 8.36 -3.74
N ALA A 207 9.37 8.19 -2.44
CA ALA A 207 8.45 8.49 -1.38
C ALA A 207 8.13 9.99 -1.28
N PHE A 208 9.11 10.88 -1.49
CA PHE A 208 8.86 12.33 -1.55
C PHE A 208 7.89 12.69 -2.67
N VAL A 209 8.13 12.16 -3.88
CA VAL A 209 7.24 12.37 -5.02
C VAL A 209 5.83 11.85 -4.73
N GLY A 210 5.71 10.67 -4.13
CA GLY A 210 4.43 10.07 -3.76
C GLY A 210 3.67 10.89 -2.72
N VAL A 211 4.34 11.34 -1.65
CA VAL A 211 3.73 12.22 -0.61
C VAL A 211 3.23 13.51 -1.25
N CYS A 212 4.05 14.16 -2.08
CA CYS A 212 3.66 15.39 -2.75
C CYS A 212 2.45 15.19 -3.67
N ALA A 213 2.42 14.11 -4.46
CA ALA A 213 1.32 13.81 -5.36
C ALA A 213 0.02 13.50 -4.61
N GLY A 214 0.09 12.68 -3.55
CA GLY A 214 -1.07 12.37 -2.70
C GLY A 214 -1.61 13.62 -2.01
N ALA A 215 -0.73 14.46 -1.45
CA ALA A 215 -1.12 15.71 -0.80
C ALA A 215 -1.72 16.70 -1.80
N ALA A 216 -1.12 16.87 -2.98
CA ALA A 216 -1.62 17.74 -4.02
C ALA A 216 -3.04 17.34 -4.46
N LEU A 217 -3.29 16.03 -4.68
CA LEU A 217 -4.62 15.56 -5.02
C LEU A 217 -5.61 15.84 -3.88
N LEU A 218 -5.25 15.59 -2.62
CA LEU A 218 -6.12 15.85 -1.47
C LEU A 218 -6.44 17.34 -1.30
N PHE A 219 -5.49 18.23 -1.54
CA PHE A 219 -5.71 19.68 -1.54
C PHE A 219 -6.67 20.07 -2.67
N ALA A 220 -6.46 19.57 -3.88
CA ALA A 220 -7.36 19.83 -5.01
C ALA A 220 -8.78 19.32 -4.76
N LEU A 221 -8.94 18.17 -4.12
CA LEU A 221 -10.25 17.59 -3.76
C LEU A 221 -10.96 18.35 -2.64
N LYS A 222 -10.21 18.99 -1.74
CA LYS A 222 -10.76 19.74 -0.60
C LYS A 222 -10.99 21.20 -0.92
N ASP A 223 -9.94 21.91 -1.25
CA ASP A 223 -9.94 23.34 -1.62
C ASP A 223 -8.57 23.68 -2.22
N PHE A 224 -8.54 24.17 -3.45
CA PHE A 224 -7.31 24.55 -4.14
C PHE A 224 -6.50 25.63 -3.42
N ARG A 225 -7.12 26.44 -2.57
CA ARG A 225 -6.45 27.46 -1.73
C ARG A 225 -5.43 26.87 -0.78
N LEU A 226 -5.56 25.58 -0.44
CA LEU A 226 -4.58 24.86 0.39
C LEU A 226 -3.20 24.77 -0.27
N PHE A 227 -3.10 24.93 -1.59
CA PHE A 227 -1.80 25.01 -2.25
C PHE A 227 -0.94 26.20 -1.78
N ALA A 228 -1.56 27.25 -1.20
CA ALA A 228 -0.83 28.36 -0.62
C ALA A 228 0.00 27.97 0.63
N ILE A 229 -0.25 26.80 1.22
CA ILE A 229 0.52 26.28 2.36
C ILE A 229 1.85 25.65 1.88
N ILE A 230 1.95 25.22 0.61
CA ILE A 230 3.13 24.51 0.11
C ILE A 230 4.44 25.30 0.26
N PRO A 231 4.51 26.61 -0.09
CA PRO A 231 5.73 27.39 0.12
C PRO A 231 6.18 27.44 1.59
N VAL A 232 5.21 27.51 2.53
CA VAL A 232 5.49 27.53 3.97
C VAL A 232 6.07 26.18 4.41
N ILE A 233 5.46 25.08 3.99
CA ILE A 233 5.96 23.71 4.27
C ILE A 233 7.37 23.53 3.68
N ALA A 234 7.60 23.98 2.43
CA ALA A 234 8.90 23.93 1.79
C ALA A 234 9.96 24.74 2.56
N ALA A 235 9.62 25.98 2.99
CA ALA A 235 10.52 26.80 3.77
C ALA A 235 10.89 26.13 5.11
N ILE A 236 9.93 25.56 5.82
CA ILE A 236 10.14 24.81 7.06
C ILE A 236 11.04 23.59 6.78
N PHE A 237 10.77 22.83 5.71
CA PHE A 237 11.58 21.68 5.33
C PHE A 237 13.04 22.08 5.10
N PHE A 238 13.31 23.10 4.28
CA PHE A 238 14.69 23.53 4.00
C PHE A 238 15.39 24.16 5.20
N ALA A 239 14.64 24.78 6.14
CA ALA A 239 15.21 25.35 7.35
C ALA A 239 15.58 24.30 8.40
N LEU A 240 14.81 23.22 8.54
CA LEU A 240 14.93 22.26 9.64
C LEU A 240 15.49 20.89 9.23
N ALA A 241 15.38 20.50 7.97
CA ALA A 241 15.85 19.18 7.54
C ALA A 241 17.39 19.07 7.57
N PRO A 242 17.93 17.90 7.96
CA PRO A 242 19.35 17.65 7.93
C PRO A 242 19.96 17.86 6.54
N ARG A 243 21.24 18.28 6.48
CA ARG A 243 21.94 18.55 5.20
C ARG A 243 21.88 17.36 4.22
N LEU A 244 22.00 16.13 4.72
CA LEU A 244 21.89 14.93 3.89
C LEU A 244 20.53 14.86 3.17
N VAL A 245 19.42 15.14 3.89
CA VAL A 245 18.06 15.11 3.36
C VAL A 245 17.86 16.21 2.32
N THR A 246 18.29 17.45 2.61
CA THR A 246 18.16 18.57 1.67
C THR A 246 19.02 18.37 0.43
N GLN A 247 20.27 17.93 0.58
CA GLN A 247 21.14 17.58 -0.55
C GLN A 247 20.52 16.47 -1.43
N ARG A 248 19.93 15.45 -0.78
CA ARG A 248 19.27 14.34 -1.50
C ARG A 248 18.03 14.82 -2.26
N PHE A 249 17.29 15.77 -1.68
CA PHE A 249 16.17 16.39 -2.36
C PHE A 249 16.63 17.22 -3.57
N VAL A 250 17.62 18.10 -3.40
CA VAL A 250 18.14 18.94 -4.49
C VAL A 250 18.74 18.09 -5.61
N SER A 251 19.43 16.99 -5.28
CA SER A 251 20.04 16.10 -6.30
C SER A 251 18.99 15.36 -7.17
N MET A 252 17.70 15.45 -6.86
CA MET A 252 16.65 14.97 -7.79
C MET A 252 16.63 15.76 -9.10
N PHE A 253 17.09 17.00 -9.08
CA PHE A 253 17.13 17.90 -10.22
C PHE A 253 18.49 17.89 -10.95
N ASP A 254 19.49 17.19 -10.40
CA ASP A 254 20.81 17.04 -11.04
C ASP A 254 20.75 16.01 -12.17
N SER A 255 21.06 16.46 -13.38
CA SER A 255 21.11 15.58 -14.56
C SER A 255 22.25 14.56 -14.55
N LYS A 256 23.30 14.81 -13.76
CA LYS A 256 24.51 13.98 -13.64
C LYS A 256 24.46 13.01 -12.45
N ASP A 257 23.37 13.00 -11.65
CA ASP A 257 23.23 12.09 -10.52
C ASP A 257 23.29 10.62 -10.99
N PRO A 258 24.20 9.79 -10.48
CA PRO A 258 24.36 8.40 -10.92
C PRO A 258 23.10 7.57 -10.79
N THR A 259 22.29 7.81 -9.73
CA THR A 259 21.00 7.10 -9.53
C THR A 259 20.00 7.44 -10.64
N ARG A 260 20.02 8.70 -11.13
CA ARG A 260 19.16 9.12 -12.23
C ARG A 260 19.60 8.48 -13.55
N LEU A 261 20.91 8.47 -13.81
CA LEU A 261 21.47 7.85 -15.02
C LEU A 261 21.16 6.35 -15.06
N ASP A 262 21.33 5.65 -13.94
CA ASP A 262 21.03 4.23 -13.84
C ASP A 262 19.53 3.94 -14.07
N ARG A 263 18.61 4.77 -13.55
CA ARG A 263 17.19 4.62 -13.81
C ARG A 263 16.81 4.83 -15.28
N VAL A 264 17.45 5.78 -15.96
CA VAL A 264 17.26 5.97 -17.41
C VAL A 264 17.76 4.76 -18.19
N ALA A 265 18.89 4.18 -17.82
CA ALA A 265 19.39 2.93 -18.39
C ALA A 265 18.39 1.79 -18.17
N MET A 266 17.90 1.59 -16.93
CA MET A 266 16.89 0.57 -16.62
C MET A 266 15.61 0.70 -17.47
N LEU A 267 15.14 1.92 -17.75
CA LEU A 267 13.99 2.13 -18.62
C LEU A 267 14.26 1.67 -20.06
N ARG A 268 15.46 1.91 -20.59
CA ARG A 268 15.88 1.45 -21.93
C ARG A 268 15.99 -0.08 -21.97
N GLU A 269 16.55 -0.67 -20.93
CA GLU A 269 16.73 -2.12 -20.80
C GLU A 269 15.38 -2.80 -20.66
N GLY A 270 14.48 -2.28 -19.85
CA GLY A 270 13.10 -2.73 -19.77
C GLY A 270 12.38 -2.64 -21.11
N GLY A 271 12.58 -1.55 -21.85
CA GLY A 271 12.06 -1.41 -23.22
C GLY A 271 12.59 -2.48 -24.18
N ARG A 272 13.88 -2.87 -24.08
CA ARG A 272 14.46 -3.96 -24.86
C ARG A 272 13.85 -5.33 -24.49
N MET A 273 13.63 -5.59 -23.16
CA MET A 273 12.95 -6.79 -22.69
C MET A 273 11.53 -6.87 -23.24
N VAL A 274 10.78 -5.78 -23.20
CA VAL A 274 9.41 -5.71 -23.76
C VAL A 274 9.41 -5.94 -25.27
N ALA A 275 10.35 -5.36 -26.00
CA ALA A 275 10.45 -5.54 -27.44
C ALA A 275 10.79 -6.99 -27.82
N ALA A 276 11.62 -7.68 -27.02
CA ALA A 276 11.97 -9.08 -27.24
C ALA A 276 10.84 -10.06 -26.85
N HIS A 277 10.07 -9.73 -25.81
CA HIS A 277 9.03 -10.59 -25.26
C HIS A 277 7.70 -9.83 -25.03
N PRO A 278 7.04 -9.30 -26.08
CA PRO A 278 5.92 -8.37 -25.92
C PRO A 278 4.65 -9.01 -25.33
N LEU A 279 4.43 -10.30 -25.51
CA LEU A 279 3.20 -10.98 -25.09
C LEU A 279 3.26 -11.53 -23.67
N THR A 280 4.33 -12.19 -23.31
CA THR A 280 4.46 -12.88 -22.00
C THR A 280 5.49 -12.25 -21.07
N GLY A 281 6.33 -11.33 -21.59
CA GLY A 281 7.48 -10.84 -20.86
C GLY A 281 8.57 -11.90 -20.71
N VAL A 282 9.60 -11.60 -19.93
CA VAL A 282 10.67 -12.54 -19.58
C VAL A 282 10.28 -13.53 -18.48
N GLY A 283 9.16 -13.29 -17.80
CA GLY A 283 8.65 -14.04 -16.66
C GLY A 283 8.76 -13.27 -15.34
N PRO A 284 7.84 -13.50 -14.38
CA PRO A 284 7.91 -12.95 -13.03
C PRO A 284 9.25 -13.26 -12.36
N ASN A 285 9.84 -12.27 -11.68
CA ASN A 285 11.14 -12.35 -11.00
C ASN A 285 12.33 -12.70 -11.90
N MET A 286 12.22 -12.48 -13.24
CA MET A 286 13.29 -12.79 -14.19
C MET A 286 14.11 -11.56 -14.58
N VAL A 287 13.68 -10.34 -14.28
CA VAL A 287 14.42 -9.11 -14.62
C VAL A 287 15.84 -9.17 -14.07
N GLN A 288 16.04 -9.50 -12.79
CA GLN A 288 17.37 -9.56 -12.18
C GLN A 288 18.29 -10.56 -12.90
N ARG A 289 17.77 -11.76 -13.25
CA ARG A 289 18.54 -12.83 -13.88
C ARG A 289 18.90 -12.51 -15.33
N ARG A 290 18.02 -11.78 -16.02
CA ARG A 290 18.17 -11.46 -17.45
C ARG A 290 18.75 -10.06 -17.68
N TYR A 291 18.96 -9.27 -16.60
CA TYR A 291 19.44 -7.90 -16.71
C TYR A 291 20.71 -7.77 -17.54
N GLY A 292 21.69 -8.64 -17.30
CA GLY A 292 22.97 -8.63 -18.02
C GLY A 292 22.86 -8.82 -19.53
N GLU A 293 21.83 -9.52 -20.04
CA GLU A 293 21.62 -9.76 -21.47
C GLU A 293 21.08 -8.53 -22.21
N TYR A 294 20.33 -7.68 -21.48
CA TYR A 294 19.71 -6.49 -22.04
C TYR A 294 20.46 -5.21 -21.65
N ARG A 295 21.48 -5.33 -20.80
CA ARG A 295 22.25 -4.21 -20.28
C ARG A 295 22.95 -3.45 -21.40
N GLY A 296 22.84 -2.10 -21.37
CA GLY A 296 23.59 -1.20 -22.23
C GLY A 296 24.94 -0.81 -21.63
N SER A 297 25.83 -0.25 -22.45
CA SER A 297 27.11 0.29 -22.00
C SER A 297 26.98 1.52 -21.09
N ASP A 298 25.81 2.15 -21.06
CA ASP A 298 25.47 3.32 -20.26
C ASP A 298 24.90 2.97 -18.87
N ALA A 299 24.70 1.68 -18.57
CA ALA A 299 24.24 1.23 -17.26
C ALA A 299 25.33 1.36 -16.20
N VAL A 300 24.99 2.04 -15.10
CA VAL A 300 25.89 2.25 -13.96
C VAL A 300 26.12 0.93 -13.21
N ASN A 301 25.02 0.20 -12.94
CA ASN A 301 25.09 -1.07 -12.23
C ASN A 301 25.18 -2.26 -13.19
N THR A 302 25.88 -3.31 -12.76
CA THR A 302 25.99 -4.56 -13.53
C THR A 302 24.79 -5.48 -13.33
N VAL A 303 24.09 -5.35 -12.22
CA VAL A 303 22.90 -6.12 -11.84
C VAL A 303 21.92 -5.19 -11.14
N ASN A 304 20.66 -5.27 -11.52
CA ASN A 304 19.57 -4.60 -10.81
C ASN A 304 18.47 -5.62 -10.49
N PRO A 305 17.93 -5.63 -9.27
CA PRO A 305 16.88 -6.59 -8.88
C PRO A 305 15.55 -6.34 -9.60
N HIS A 306 15.28 -5.08 -9.96
CA HIS A 306 14.09 -4.63 -10.66
C HIS A 306 14.33 -3.28 -11.36
N LEU A 307 13.42 -2.87 -12.25
CA LEU A 307 13.58 -1.69 -13.13
C LEU A 307 13.17 -0.36 -12.46
N HIS A 308 12.85 -0.35 -11.19
CA HIS A 308 12.40 0.83 -10.43
C HIS A 308 11.30 1.66 -11.13
N ASN A 309 10.37 0.98 -11.81
CA ASN A 309 9.24 1.59 -12.51
C ASN A 309 8.12 0.54 -12.66
N ASN A 310 6.95 0.76 -12.04
CA ASN A 310 5.86 -0.21 -12.07
C ASN A 310 5.42 -0.59 -13.50
N PRO A 311 5.04 0.37 -14.39
CA PRO A 311 4.62 0.03 -15.75
C PRO A 311 5.66 -0.77 -16.54
N VAL A 312 6.91 -0.32 -16.50
CA VAL A 312 7.98 -0.96 -17.27
C VAL A 312 8.33 -2.33 -16.70
N GLN A 313 8.37 -2.48 -15.38
CA GLN A 313 8.59 -3.78 -14.73
C GLN A 313 7.49 -4.77 -15.09
N ILE A 314 6.21 -4.36 -15.00
CA ILE A 314 5.07 -5.22 -15.35
C ILE A 314 5.14 -5.64 -16.82
N ALA A 315 5.40 -4.70 -17.72
CA ALA A 315 5.51 -5.01 -19.16
C ALA A 315 6.71 -5.92 -19.46
N ALA A 316 7.86 -5.68 -18.83
CA ALA A 316 9.07 -6.47 -19.05
C ALA A 316 8.92 -7.91 -18.53
N GLU A 317 8.34 -8.09 -17.34
CA GLU A 317 8.17 -9.42 -16.75
C GLU A 317 6.95 -10.17 -17.27
N ARG A 318 5.81 -9.48 -17.48
CA ARG A 318 4.50 -10.10 -17.71
C ARG A 318 3.90 -9.80 -19.08
N GLY A 319 4.59 -8.98 -19.89
CA GLY A 319 4.16 -8.60 -21.22
C GLY A 319 3.14 -7.44 -21.24
N LEU A 320 2.90 -6.94 -22.45
CA LEU A 320 1.95 -5.85 -22.71
C LEU A 320 0.49 -6.19 -22.36
N PRO A 321 0.00 -7.44 -22.56
CA PRO A 321 -1.35 -7.81 -22.13
C PRO A 321 -1.54 -7.66 -20.61
N ALA A 322 -0.57 -8.06 -19.80
CA ALA A 322 -0.65 -7.90 -18.34
C ALA A 322 -0.59 -6.43 -17.94
N LEU A 323 0.22 -5.60 -18.62
CA LEU A 323 0.21 -4.16 -18.41
C LEU A 323 -1.16 -3.55 -18.75
N ALA A 324 -1.78 -3.94 -19.86
CA ALA A 324 -3.11 -3.46 -20.24
C ALA A 324 -4.18 -3.81 -19.21
N VAL A 325 -4.14 -5.04 -18.67
CA VAL A 325 -5.04 -5.48 -17.60
C VAL A 325 -4.78 -4.72 -16.29
N TRP A 326 -3.52 -4.47 -15.94
CA TRP A 326 -3.17 -3.67 -14.77
C TRP A 326 -3.69 -2.23 -14.90
N LEU A 327 -3.58 -1.62 -16.08
CA LEU A 327 -4.18 -0.30 -16.37
C LEU A 327 -5.71 -0.34 -16.26
N TRP A 328 -6.36 -1.40 -16.74
CA TRP A 328 -7.80 -1.61 -16.55
C TRP A 328 -8.18 -1.69 -15.07
N PHE A 329 -7.40 -2.41 -14.26
CA PHE A 329 -7.58 -2.44 -12.80
C PHE A 329 -7.53 -1.01 -12.23
N LEU A 330 -6.50 -0.22 -12.57
CA LEU A 330 -6.36 1.15 -12.07
C LEU A 330 -7.52 2.06 -12.50
N VAL A 331 -7.94 1.98 -13.75
CA VAL A 331 -9.09 2.77 -14.26
C VAL A 331 -10.37 2.38 -13.53
N SER A 332 -10.62 1.09 -13.33
CA SER A 332 -11.79 0.58 -12.60
C SER A 332 -11.78 1.06 -11.15
N LEU A 333 -10.62 0.97 -10.49
CA LEU A 333 -10.42 1.44 -9.12
C LEU A 333 -10.68 2.94 -8.99
N VAL A 334 -10.06 3.77 -9.83
CA VAL A 334 -10.21 5.23 -9.79
C VAL A 334 -11.66 5.63 -10.06
N ARG A 335 -12.32 5.00 -11.03
CA ARG A 335 -13.75 5.27 -11.33
C ARG A 335 -14.64 4.97 -10.12
N ASP A 336 -14.44 3.84 -9.45
CA ASP A 336 -15.21 3.48 -8.25
C ASP A 336 -14.95 4.48 -7.11
N LEU A 337 -13.69 4.83 -6.85
CA LEU A 337 -13.30 5.78 -5.80
C LEU A 337 -13.85 7.19 -6.06
N VAL A 338 -13.78 7.69 -7.30
CA VAL A 338 -14.33 9.00 -7.68
C VAL A 338 -15.85 9.01 -7.52
N LYS A 339 -16.55 7.95 -7.91
CA LYS A 339 -17.99 7.81 -7.69
C LYS A 339 -18.32 7.90 -6.20
N ARG A 340 -17.61 7.13 -5.34
CA ARG A 340 -17.81 7.14 -3.88
C ARG A 340 -17.46 8.48 -3.25
N PHE A 341 -16.42 9.16 -3.74
CA PHE A 341 -16.08 10.49 -3.27
C PHE A 341 -17.18 11.53 -3.58
N ARG A 342 -17.82 11.44 -4.76
CA ARG A 342 -18.85 12.38 -5.19
C ARG A 342 -20.19 12.18 -4.52
N VAL A 343 -20.64 10.93 -4.41
CA VAL A 343 -22.01 10.59 -3.98
C VAL A 343 -22.09 9.65 -2.78
N GLY A 344 -20.98 9.08 -2.32
CA GLY A 344 -20.97 8.15 -1.20
C GLY A 344 -21.04 8.83 0.18
N PRO A 345 -21.53 8.11 1.21
CA PRO A 345 -21.60 8.63 2.57
C PRO A 345 -20.22 8.79 3.22
N ASN A 346 -19.24 7.98 2.81
CA ASN A 346 -17.91 7.91 3.42
C ASN A 346 -16.84 8.65 2.58
N ARG A 347 -17.10 9.95 2.27
CA ARG A 347 -16.19 10.80 1.46
C ARG A 347 -14.75 10.81 1.95
N PHE A 348 -14.54 10.74 3.27
CA PHE A 348 -13.21 10.68 3.88
C PHE A 348 -12.42 9.46 3.40
N LEU A 349 -13.01 8.24 3.49
CA LEU A 349 -12.33 7.02 3.07
C LEU A 349 -12.04 7.04 1.56
N ALA A 350 -12.97 7.56 0.76
CA ALA A 350 -12.76 7.70 -0.68
C ALA A 350 -11.64 8.70 -1.02
N ALA A 351 -11.56 9.83 -0.31
CA ALA A 351 -10.47 10.79 -0.45
C ALA A 351 -9.12 10.16 -0.05
N ALA A 352 -9.08 9.48 1.10
CA ALA A 352 -7.89 8.77 1.57
C ALA A 352 -7.39 7.74 0.54
N ALA A 353 -8.29 6.93 -0.01
CA ALA A 353 -7.98 5.96 -1.04
C ALA A 353 -7.48 6.62 -2.34
N LEU A 354 -8.10 7.72 -2.80
CA LEU A 354 -7.64 8.47 -3.98
C LEU A 354 -6.23 9.06 -3.76
N GLY A 355 -5.97 9.65 -2.58
CA GLY A 355 -4.64 10.12 -2.20
C GLY A 355 -3.61 8.99 -2.19
N THR A 356 -3.98 7.82 -1.67
CA THR A 356 -3.16 6.60 -1.66
C THR A 356 -2.83 6.13 -3.08
N VAL A 357 -3.83 6.12 -4.00
CA VAL A 357 -3.62 5.77 -5.42
C VAL A 357 -2.66 6.75 -6.08
N ALA A 358 -2.86 8.06 -5.89
CA ALA A 358 -1.97 9.08 -6.46
C ALA A 358 -0.53 8.92 -5.95
N ALA A 359 -0.36 8.70 -4.65
CA ALA A 359 0.95 8.49 -4.03
C ALA A 359 1.65 7.25 -4.60
N LEU A 360 0.97 6.10 -4.65
CA LEU A 360 1.53 4.85 -5.17
C LEU A 360 1.92 4.97 -6.65
N LEU A 361 1.05 5.56 -7.48
CA LEU A 361 1.30 5.67 -8.92
C LEU A 361 2.47 6.59 -9.22
N MET A 362 2.53 7.75 -8.57
CA MET A 362 3.61 8.71 -8.80
C MET A 362 4.95 8.20 -8.26
N ALA A 363 4.97 7.59 -7.08
CA ALA A 363 6.16 6.92 -6.57
C ALA A 363 6.56 5.73 -7.46
N GLY A 364 5.59 5.01 -8.01
CA GLY A 364 5.77 3.86 -8.88
C GLY A 364 6.36 4.15 -10.26
N LEU A 365 6.49 5.43 -10.65
CA LEU A 365 7.30 5.83 -11.80
C LEU A 365 8.81 5.81 -11.52
N PHE A 366 9.19 5.74 -10.23
CA PHE A 366 10.56 5.77 -9.75
C PHE A 366 10.91 4.59 -8.82
N GLU A 367 9.98 3.67 -8.60
CA GLU A 367 10.15 2.50 -7.76
C GLU A 367 9.19 1.38 -8.18
N TYR A 368 9.56 0.11 -7.94
CA TYR A 368 8.66 -1.03 -8.15
C TYR A 368 7.89 -1.35 -6.86
N ASN A 369 7.10 -0.39 -6.40
CA ASN A 369 6.34 -0.50 -5.15
C ASN A 369 5.08 -1.39 -5.26
N PHE A 370 4.59 -1.68 -6.46
CA PHE A 370 3.50 -2.65 -6.68
C PHE A 370 3.96 -4.10 -6.51
N GLY A 371 5.27 -4.36 -6.56
CA GLY A 371 5.87 -5.66 -6.26
C GLY A 371 6.35 -5.83 -4.82
N ASP A 372 6.30 -4.76 -4.01
CA ASP A 372 6.62 -4.82 -2.59
C ASP A 372 5.40 -5.33 -1.81
N SER A 373 5.54 -6.47 -1.14
CA SER A 373 4.42 -7.19 -0.50
C SER A 373 3.72 -6.35 0.58
N GLU A 374 4.50 -5.64 1.40
CA GLU A 374 3.98 -4.82 2.50
C GLU A 374 3.22 -3.60 1.97
N VAL A 375 3.81 -2.91 1.01
CA VAL A 375 3.21 -1.73 0.37
C VAL A 375 1.96 -2.12 -0.39
N LEU A 376 1.99 -3.23 -1.14
CA LEU A 376 0.85 -3.75 -1.89
C LEU A 376 -0.32 -4.15 -0.97
N MET A 377 -0.05 -4.88 0.12
CA MET A 377 -1.09 -5.28 1.07
C MET A 377 -1.76 -4.06 1.70
N LEU A 378 -0.97 -3.10 2.19
CA LEU A 378 -1.52 -1.87 2.77
C LEU A 378 -2.31 -1.06 1.73
N PHE A 379 -1.77 -0.92 0.51
CA PHE A 379 -2.45 -0.24 -0.60
C PHE A 379 -3.82 -0.87 -0.88
N LEU A 380 -3.85 -2.18 -1.16
CA LEU A 380 -5.10 -2.89 -1.49
C LEU A 380 -6.11 -2.83 -0.34
N MET A 381 -5.65 -2.92 0.91
CA MET A 381 -6.50 -2.73 2.08
C MET A 381 -7.13 -1.34 2.08
N LEU A 382 -6.31 -0.28 1.99
CA LEU A 382 -6.77 1.11 2.06
C LEU A 382 -7.75 1.48 0.94
N VAL A 383 -7.48 1.04 -0.30
CA VAL A 383 -8.36 1.35 -1.44
C VAL A 383 -9.68 0.56 -1.41
N THR A 384 -9.75 -0.51 -0.62
CA THR A 384 -10.97 -1.31 -0.45
C THR A 384 -11.89 -0.73 0.62
N LEU A 385 -11.36 0.02 1.61
CA LEU A 385 -12.13 0.54 2.73
C LEU A 385 -13.38 1.36 2.34
N PRO A 386 -13.37 2.23 1.30
CA PRO A 386 -14.58 2.96 0.91
C PRO A 386 -15.71 2.03 0.51
N ALA A 387 -15.40 0.98 -0.25
CA ALA A 387 -16.38 -0.02 -0.67
C ALA A 387 -16.87 -0.87 0.51
N ALA A 388 -15.97 -1.25 1.41
CA ALA A 388 -16.30 -2.02 2.60
C ALA A 388 -17.20 -1.24 3.56
N ALA A 389 -16.92 0.05 3.78
CA ALA A 389 -17.72 0.90 4.66
C ALA A 389 -19.14 1.16 4.14
N ASP A 390 -19.32 1.17 2.81
CA ASP A 390 -20.64 1.33 2.18
C ASP A 390 -21.43 0.01 2.10
N ARG A 391 -20.81 -1.13 2.44
CA ARG A 391 -21.47 -2.42 2.42
C ARG A 391 -22.49 -2.50 3.56
N VAL A 392 -23.75 -2.71 3.18
CA VAL A 392 -24.80 -3.04 4.14
C VAL A 392 -24.65 -4.53 4.49
N PRO A 393 -24.40 -4.91 5.75
CA PRO A 393 -24.39 -6.31 6.13
C PRO A 393 -25.72 -6.95 5.76
N ALA A 394 -25.70 -8.14 5.13
CA ALA A 394 -26.92 -8.91 4.97
C ALA A 394 -27.53 -9.17 6.36
N PRO A 395 -28.86 -9.09 6.53
CA PRO A 395 -29.48 -9.48 7.78
C PRO A 395 -29.05 -10.90 8.11
N ALA A 396 -28.71 -11.12 9.38
CA ALA A 396 -28.43 -12.47 9.89
C ALA A 396 -29.67 -13.34 9.62
N ALA A 397 -29.49 -14.42 8.84
CA ALA A 397 -30.53 -15.38 8.56
C ALA A 397 -30.88 -16.24 9.80
#